data_232610049007cd17b24e64e55e4762db
#
_entry.id   232610049007cd17b24e64e55e4762db
#
_cell.length_a   1.000
_cell.length_b   1.000
_cell.length_c   1.000
_cell.angle_alpha   90.00
_cell.angle_beta   90.00
_cell.angle_gamma   90.00
#
_symmetry.space_group_name_H-M   'P 1'
#
loop_
_entity.id
_entity.type
_entity.pdbx_description
1 polymer ?
#
loop_
_entity_poly.entity_id
_entity_poly.type
_entity_poly.pdbx_seq_one_letter_code
_entity_poly.pdbx_strand_id
1 'polypeptide(L)'
;DEFQRKAMGEFLELLAKTTTDGISIDGLENCAPGCNYTFITNHRDIVLDASFLNLCFIRNNMPLTQVAIGNNLLIYEWISDLVKLNRSFIVKRDVQRLQALEAARQLSAYIHFSINNLHESVWIAQREGRAKDSNDLTQESLIKMMSLDGGGSVKENILAVNLMPVSISYEFDPNDYLKAREFLLKRRDPDFKKSKRDDLFSMETGILKH
;
A
#
# COMPACT_ATOMS: atom_id res chain seq x y z
N ASP A 1 -1.52 -12.50 11.68
CA ASP A 1 -0.06 -12.40 11.75
C ASP A 1 0.66 -13.72 11.41
N GLU A 2 0.18 -14.88 11.90
CA GLU A 2 0.81 -16.18 11.60
C GLU A 2 0.84 -16.50 10.11
N PHE A 3 -0.27 -16.29 9.39
CA PHE A 3 -0.33 -16.48 7.94
C PHE A 3 0.66 -15.58 7.20
N GLN A 4 0.71 -14.29 7.58
CA GLN A 4 1.65 -13.34 6.98
C GLN A 4 3.11 -13.77 7.21
N ARG A 5 3.46 -14.21 8.43
CA ARG A 5 4.84 -14.59 8.75
C ARG A 5 5.25 -15.92 8.11
N LYS A 6 4.42 -16.96 8.26
CA LYS A 6 4.78 -18.30 7.79
C LYS A 6 4.54 -18.45 6.29
N ALA A 7 3.28 -18.30 5.82
CA ALA A 7 2.99 -18.57 4.42
C ALA A 7 3.49 -17.45 3.49
N MET A 8 3.12 -16.20 3.78
CA MET A 8 3.54 -15.09 2.92
C MET A 8 5.01 -14.77 3.07
N GLY A 9 5.57 -14.85 4.28
CA GLY A 9 6.99 -14.61 4.52
C GLY A 9 7.88 -15.60 3.76
N GLU A 10 7.60 -16.90 3.80
CA GLU A 10 8.36 -17.92 3.05
C GLU A 10 8.24 -17.72 1.53
N PHE A 11 7.04 -17.42 1.04
CA PHE A 11 6.82 -17.10 -0.37
C PHE A 11 7.62 -15.86 -0.81
N LEU A 12 7.58 -14.78 -0.02
CA LEU A 12 8.29 -13.55 -0.31
C LEU A 12 9.81 -13.71 -0.22
N GLU A 13 10.30 -14.54 0.71
CA GLU A 13 11.74 -14.88 0.77
C GLU A 13 12.19 -15.64 -0.48
N LEU A 14 11.39 -16.61 -0.94
CA LEU A 14 11.68 -17.32 -2.17
C LEU A 14 11.67 -16.36 -3.37
N LEU A 15 10.64 -15.52 -3.46
CA LEU A 15 10.52 -14.50 -4.52
C LEU A 15 11.73 -13.57 -4.51
N ALA A 16 12.08 -12.99 -3.36
CA ALA A 16 13.23 -12.09 -3.25
C ALA A 16 14.53 -12.75 -3.68
N LYS A 17 14.77 -14.01 -3.32
CA LYS A 17 15.98 -14.77 -3.69
C LYS A 17 16.04 -15.10 -5.18
N THR A 18 14.92 -15.25 -5.84
CA THR A 18 14.87 -15.68 -7.25
C THR A 18 14.75 -14.53 -8.24
N THR A 19 14.28 -13.36 -7.80
CA THR A 19 13.98 -12.22 -8.68
C THR A 19 14.73 -10.94 -8.35
N THR A 20 15.56 -10.92 -7.29
CA THR A 20 16.32 -9.73 -6.90
C THR A 20 17.74 -10.10 -6.45
N ASP A 21 18.67 -9.15 -6.56
CA ASP A 21 20.01 -9.28 -5.96
C ASP A 21 20.01 -9.00 -4.45
N GLY A 22 18.88 -8.59 -3.89
CA GLY A 22 18.68 -8.35 -2.48
C GLY A 22 17.68 -7.25 -2.19
N ILE A 23 17.23 -7.24 -0.94
CA ILE A 23 16.33 -6.21 -0.39
C ILE A 23 16.96 -5.70 0.88
N SER A 24 17.17 -4.40 0.97
CA SER A 24 17.64 -3.70 2.16
C SER A 24 16.60 -2.72 2.69
N ILE A 25 16.70 -2.40 3.96
CA ILE A 25 15.91 -1.36 4.62
C ILE A 25 16.82 -0.57 5.56
N ASP A 26 16.69 0.74 5.55
CA ASP A 26 17.39 1.66 6.41
C ASP A 26 16.38 2.48 7.23
N GLY A 27 16.80 3.07 8.34
CA GLY A 27 15.97 3.96 9.15
C GLY A 27 15.02 3.24 10.12
N LEU A 28 15.19 1.93 10.35
CA LEU A 28 14.38 1.19 11.34
C LEU A 28 14.55 1.71 12.76
N GLU A 29 15.68 2.36 13.08
CA GLU A 29 15.94 3.04 14.35
C GLU A 29 14.98 4.18 14.65
N ASN A 30 14.27 4.70 13.62
CA ASN A 30 13.22 5.70 13.80
C ASN A 30 11.90 5.08 14.30
N CYS A 31 11.78 3.75 14.29
CA CYS A 31 10.62 3.04 14.80
C CYS A 31 10.85 2.69 16.28
N ALA A 32 10.29 3.47 17.20
CA ALA A 32 10.42 3.19 18.63
C ALA A 32 9.76 1.85 18.99
N PRO A 33 10.39 1.03 19.86
CA PRO A 33 9.82 -0.23 20.32
C PRO A 33 8.44 -0.04 20.96
N GLY A 34 7.50 -0.90 20.60
CA GLY A 34 6.12 -0.87 21.13
C GLY A 34 5.23 0.23 20.55
N CYS A 35 5.72 1.05 19.63
CA CYS A 35 4.92 2.03 18.91
C CYS A 35 4.35 1.43 17.61
N ASN A 36 3.16 1.90 17.24
CA ASN A 36 2.51 1.53 15.99
C ASN A 36 2.47 2.74 15.06
N TYR A 37 2.61 2.50 13.77
CA TYR A 37 2.80 3.56 12.78
C TYR A 37 1.86 3.41 11.60
N THR A 38 1.44 4.53 11.04
CA THR A 38 0.87 4.59 9.70
C THR A 38 2.02 4.80 8.72
N PHE A 39 2.51 3.70 8.14
CA PHE A 39 3.54 3.74 7.11
C PHE A 39 2.95 4.24 5.80
N ILE A 40 3.41 5.39 5.34
CA ILE A 40 3.01 5.98 4.06
C ILE A 40 4.16 5.89 3.07
N THR A 41 3.94 5.26 1.92
CA THR A 41 5.00 5.06 0.93
C THR A 41 4.65 5.67 -0.41
N ASN A 42 5.66 6.02 -1.21
CA ASN A 42 5.46 6.16 -2.64
C ASN A 42 4.91 4.84 -3.22
N HIS A 43 4.24 4.89 -4.36
CA HIS A 43 3.54 3.73 -4.90
C HIS A 43 4.11 3.31 -6.25
N ARG A 44 4.96 2.27 -6.23
CA ARG A 44 5.64 1.73 -7.39
C ARG A 44 4.99 0.46 -7.91
N ASP A 45 4.62 -0.47 -7.02
CA ASP A 45 3.99 -1.74 -7.39
C ASP A 45 2.74 -2.03 -6.55
N ILE A 46 1.78 -2.79 -7.13
CA ILE A 46 0.49 -3.09 -6.47
C ILE A 46 0.69 -4.03 -5.28
N VAL A 47 1.57 -5.01 -5.44
CA VAL A 47 1.77 -6.10 -4.46
C VAL A 47 3.07 -5.91 -3.70
N LEU A 48 4.16 -5.63 -4.42
CA LEU A 48 5.51 -5.73 -3.87
C LEU A 48 5.83 -4.61 -2.87
N ASP A 49 5.26 -3.41 -3.00
CA ASP A 49 5.57 -2.30 -2.09
C ASP A 49 5.28 -2.68 -0.63
N ALA A 50 4.05 -3.07 -0.32
CA ALA A 50 3.66 -3.48 1.03
C ALA A 50 4.29 -4.83 1.43
N SER A 51 4.42 -5.74 0.47
CA SER A 51 4.95 -7.08 0.72
C SER A 51 6.42 -7.05 1.09
N PHE A 52 7.25 -6.32 0.37
CA PHE A 52 8.68 -6.22 0.68
C PHE A 52 8.94 -5.40 1.93
N LEU A 53 8.13 -4.39 2.23
CA LEU A 53 8.21 -3.71 3.52
C LEU A 53 7.93 -4.70 4.67
N ASN A 54 6.86 -5.49 4.58
CA ASN A 54 6.54 -6.49 5.59
C ASN A 54 7.59 -7.61 5.64
N LEU A 55 8.21 -7.99 4.52
CA LEU A 55 9.34 -8.93 4.52
C LEU A 55 10.54 -8.37 5.30
N CYS A 56 10.87 -7.09 5.09
CA CYS A 56 11.90 -6.41 5.88
C CYS A 56 11.57 -6.41 7.37
N PHE A 57 10.30 -6.21 7.73
CA PHE A 57 9.85 -6.28 9.12
C PHE A 57 9.97 -7.70 9.71
N ILE A 58 9.64 -8.74 8.92
CA ILE A 58 9.85 -10.14 9.34
C ILE A 58 11.32 -10.39 9.65
N ARG A 59 12.23 -10.00 8.73
CA ARG A 59 13.68 -10.17 8.89
C ARG A 59 14.26 -9.46 10.13
N ASN A 60 13.62 -8.38 10.56
CA ASN A 60 14.02 -7.57 11.71
C ASN A 60 13.16 -7.81 12.96
N ASN A 61 12.35 -8.86 13.01
CA ASN A 61 11.47 -9.21 14.12
C ASN A 61 10.50 -8.07 14.53
N MET A 62 10.12 -7.23 13.59
CA MET A 62 9.19 -6.13 13.83
C MET A 62 7.71 -6.58 13.66
N PRO A 63 6.76 -5.85 14.28
CA PRO A 63 5.32 -6.04 13.99
C PRO A 63 5.00 -5.78 12.53
N LEU A 64 4.11 -6.60 11.96
CA LEU A 64 3.67 -6.45 10.57
C LEU A 64 2.54 -5.44 10.44
N THR A 65 2.39 -4.89 9.25
CA THR A 65 1.32 -3.93 8.96
C THR A 65 0.05 -4.62 8.47
N GLN A 66 -1.08 -4.01 8.77
CA GLN A 66 -2.29 -4.16 7.96
C GLN A 66 -2.10 -3.38 6.65
N VAL A 67 -2.64 -3.90 5.55
CA VAL A 67 -2.40 -3.33 4.21
C VAL A 67 -3.67 -2.70 3.64
N ALA A 68 -3.62 -1.42 3.26
CA ALA A 68 -4.70 -0.74 2.57
C ALA A 68 -4.81 -1.20 1.12
N ILE A 69 -5.94 -1.80 0.72
CA ILE A 69 -6.16 -2.31 -0.63
C ILE A 69 -7.41 -1.71 -1.25
N GLY A 70 -7.30 -1.22 -2.49
CA GLY A 70 -8.45 -0.71 -3.23
C GLY A 70 -9.43 -1.83 -3.61
N ASN A 71 -10.74 -1.58 -3.42
CA ASN A 71 -11.80 -2.54 -3.78
C ASN A 71 -11.81 -2.94 -5.27
N ASN A 72 -11.22 -2.12 -6.14
CA ASN A 72 -11.07 -2.42 -7.57
C ASN A 72 -10.17 -3.64 -7.86
N LEU A 73 -9.35 -4.06 -6.90
CA LEU A 73 -8.46 -5.23 -7.02
C LEU A 73 -9.17 -6.56 -6.66
N LEU A 74 -10.32 -6.49 -6.00
CA LEU A 74 -11.09 -7.66 -5.57
C LEU A 74 -11.96 -8.22 -6.71
N ILE A 75 -11.31 -8.66 -7.80
CA ILE A 75 -11.98 -9.09 -9.03
C ILE A 75 -12.51 -10.52 -8.90
N TYR A 76 -11.79 -11.36 -8.16
CA TYR A 76 -12.12 -12.75 -7.92
C TYR A 76 -12.26 -13.03 -6.42
N GLU A 77 -13.08 -14.00 -6.07
CA GLU A 77 -13.40 -14.36 -4.69
C GLU A 77 -12.14 -14.81 -3.92
N TRP A 78 -11.30 -15.63 -4.55
CA TRP A 78 -10.04 -16.07 -3.96
C TRP A 78 -9.07 -14.91 -3.63
N ILE A 79 -9.08 -13.82 -4.42
CA ILE A 79 -8.28 -12.63 -4.10
C ILE A 79 -8.81 -11.98 -2.83
N SER A 80 -10.14 -11.88 -2.69
CA SER A 80 -10.77 -11.34 -1.49
C SER A 80 -10.41 -12.15 -0.25
N ASP A 81 -10.35 -13.46 -0.36
CA ASP A 81 -10.00 -14.35 0.75
C ASP A 81 -8.51 -14.23 1.11
N LEU A 82 -7.64 -14.18 0.11
CA LEU A 82 -6.20 -13.93 0.32
C LEU A 82 -5.94 -12.57 1.00
N VAL A 83 -6.63 -11.54 0.56
CA VAL A 83 -6.56 -10.17 1.13
C VAL A 83 -6.98 -10.17 2.60
N LYS A 84 -8.07 -10.86 2.96
CA LYS A 84 -8.51 -10.99 4.36
C LYS A 84 -7.50 -11.75 5.21
N LEU A 85 -6.98 -12.88 4.70
CA LEU A 85 -5.94 -13.66 5.39
C LEU A 85 -4.65 -12.85 5.61
N ASN A 86 -4.33 -11.97 4.67
CA ASN A 86 -3.17 -11.08 4.76
C ASN A 86 -3.43 -9.80 5.58
N ARG A 87 -4.47 -9.78 6.43
CA ARG A 87 -4.81 -8.67 7.33
C ARG A 87 -4.97 -7.34 6.59
N SER A 88 -5.53 -7.37 5.38
CA SER A 88 -5.74 -6.15 4.61
C SER A 88 -7.11 -5.55 4.88
N PHE A 89 -7.20 -4.23 4.81
CA PHE A 89 -8.46 -3.50 4.86
C PHE A 89 -8.76 -2.80 3.54
N ILE A 90 -10.05 -2.62 3.26
CA ILE A 90 -10.50 -2.21 1.93
C ILE A 90 -10.70 -0.70 1.87
N VAL A 91 -10.03 -0.06 0.92
CA VAL A 91 -10.25 1.33 0.55
C VAL A 91 -11.28 1.39 -0.58
N LYS A 92 -12.42 2.00 -0.31
CA LYS A 92 -13.48 2.18 -1.31
C LYS A 92 -13.03 3.20 -2.37
N ARG A 93 -12.99 2.76 -3.61
CA ARG A 93 -12.74 3.59 -4.81
C ARG A 93 -14.00 3.70 -5.65
N ASP A 94 -14.02 4.64 -6.56
CA ASP A 94 -15.17 4.87 -7.47
C ASP A 94 -16.49 5.14 -6.73
N VAL A 95 -16.41 5.74 -5.55
CA VAL A 95 -17.59 6.17 -4.80
C VAL A 95 -18.16 7.46 -5.38
N GLN A 96 -19.49 7.57 -5.41
CA GLN A 96 -20.16 8.81 -5.82
C GLN A 96 -19.71 9.98 -4.93
N ARG A 97 -19.64 11.18 -5.50
CA ARG A 97 -19.13 12.38 -4.81
C ARG A 97 -19.78 12.62 -3.43
N LEU A 98 -21.07 12.34 -3.30
CA LEU A 98 -21.81 12.49 -2.03
C LEU A 98 -21.37 11.47 -0.96
N GLN A 99 -20.89 10.30 -1.38
CA GLN A 99 -20.45 9.23 -0.49
C GLN A 99 -18.93 9.27 -0.24
N ALA A 100 -18.20 10.07 -1.01
CA ALA A 100 -16.73 10.12 -0.92
C ALA A 100 -16.23 10.62 0.45
N LEU A 101 -16.91 11.62 1.02
CA LEU A 101 -16.56 12.14 2.34
C LEU A 101 -16.81 11.10 3.43
N GLU A 102 -17.93 10.39 3.36
CA GLU A 102 -18.24 9.34 4.33
C GLU A 102 -17.25 8.17 4.23
N ALA A 103 -16.91 7.74 3.02
CA ALA A 103 -15.90 6.72 2.81
C ALA A 103 -14.51 7.16 3.34
N ALA A 104 -14.15 8.43 3.15
CA ALA A 104 -12.93 9.01 3.68
C ALA A 104 -12.93 9.07 5.22
N ARG A 105 -14.07 9.43 5.85
CA ARG A 105 -14.20 9.39 7.31
C ARG A 105 -14.08 7.97 7.87
N GLN A 106 -14.75 7.01 7.27
CA GLN A 106 -14.67 5.60 7.68
C GLN A 106 -13.23 5.08 7.60
N LEU A 107 -12.50 5.44 6.54
CA LEU A 107 -11.10 5.08 6.39
C LEU A 107 -10.23 5.74 7.45
N SER A 108 -10.41 7.04 7.69
CA SER A 108 -9.74 7.78 8.75
C SER A 108 -9.98 7.14 10.12
N ALA A 109 -11.24 6.92 10.47
CA ALA A 109 -11.64 6.30 11.74
C ALA A 109 -11.00 4.91 11.91
N TYR A 110 -10.94 4.11 10.84
CA TYR A 110 -10.28 2.80 10.89
C TYR A 110 -8.78 2.90 11.15
N ILE A 111 -8.08 3.83 10.50
CA ILE A 111 -6.64 4.04 10.73
C ILE A 111 -6.40 4.47 12.19
N HIS A 112 -7.16 5.45 12.69
CA HIS A 112 -7.07 5.88 14.09
C HIS A 112 -7.34 4.73 15.05
N PHE A 113 -8.38 3.94 14.80
CA PHE A 113 -8.72 2.76 15.60
C PHE A 113 -7.61 1.71 15.58
N SER A 114 -7.01 1.44 14.41
CA SER A 114 -5.91 0.47 14.28
C SER A 114 -4.69 0.89 15.10
N ILE A 115 -4.29 2.16 15.01
CA ILE A 115 -3.11 2.67 15.72
C ILE A 115 -3.37 2.75 17.24
N ASN A 116 -4.50 3.32 17.66
CA ASN A 116 -4.71 3.72 19.05
C ASN A 116 -5.42 2.65 19.90
N ASN A 117 -6.22 1.78 19.29
CA ASN A 117 -7.02 0.78 20.01
C ASN A 117 -6.59 -0.65 19.74
N LEU A 118 -6.32 -1.01 18.49
CA LEU A 118 -5.82 -2.35 18.15
C LEU A 118 -4.31 -2.48 18.41
N HIS A 119 -3.60 -1.36 18.51
CA HIS A 119 -2.14 -1.32 18.60
C HIS A 119 -1.48 -2.05 17.43
N GLU A 120 -1.94 -1.75 16.22
CA GLU A 120 -1.47 -2.35 15.00
C GLU A 120 -1.05 -1.27 13.99
N SER A 121 0.11 -1.49 13.35
CA SER A 121 0.59 -0.63 12.29
C SER A 121 -0.21 -0.85 10.99
N VAL A 122 -0.34 0.20 10.20
CA VAL A 122 -0.97 0.15 8.88
C VAL A 122 -0.03 0.63 7.79
N TRP A 123 -0.18 0.07 6.60
CA TRP A 123 0.47 0.56 5.39
C TRP A 123 -0.55 1.17 4.44
N ILE A 124 -0.24 2.33 3.89
CA ILE A 124 -1.02 2.99 2.86
C ILE A 124 -0.11 3.68 1.84
N ALA A 125 -0.47 3.61 0.56
CA ALA A 125 0.24 4.35 -0.48
C ALA A 125 -0.06 5.85 -0.40
N GLN A 126 0.94 6.71 -0.69
CA GLN A 126 0.82 8.17 -0.61
C GLN A 126 -0.10 8.79 -1.67
N ARG A 127 -0.57 8.00 -2.62
CA ARG A 127 -1.46 8.43 -3.69
C ARG A 127 -2.33 7.30 -4.20
N GLU A 128 -3.41 7.66 -4.85
CA GLU A 128 -4.21 6.70 -5.60
C GLU A 128 -3.51 6.32 -6.90
N GLY A 129 -3.34 5.01 -7.10
CA GLY A 129 -2.67 4.44 -8.26
C GLY A 129 -1.15 4.62 -8.26
N ARG A 130 -0.47 3.72 -8.97
CA ARG A 130 0.99 3.72 -9.07
C ARG A 130 1.51 4.89 -9.90
N ALA A 131 2.67 5.42 -9.53
CA ALA A 131 3.42 6.35 -10.38
C ALA A 131 3.89 5.62 -11.65
N LYS A 132 3.68 6.26 -12.81
CA LYS A 132 4.03 5.73 -14.13
C LYS A 132 5.16 6.51 -14.79
N ASP A 133 5.50 7.61 -14.20
CA ASP A 133 6.64 8.46 -14.48
C ASP A 133 7.42 8.69 -13.18
N SER A 134 8.39 9.56 -13.20
CA SER A 134 9.17 9.94 -12.01
C SER A 134 8.44 10.91 -11.07
N ASN A 135 7.23 11.35 -11.41
CA ASN A 135 6.44 12.27 -10.60
C ASN A 135 5.56 11.50 -9.60
N ASP A 136 6.10 11.23 -8.43
CA ASP A 136 5.45 10.48 -7.37
C ASP A 136 5.19 11.37 -6.14
N LEU A 137 4.33 12.37 -6.33
CA LEU A 137 3.96 13.32 -5.27
C LEU A 137 2.89 12.74 -4.36
N THR A 138 2.98 13.07 -3.07
CA THR A 138 1.95 12.76 -2.08
C THR A 138 0.64 13.47 -2.43
N GLN A 139 -0.44 12.74 -2.47
CA GLN A 139 -1.76 13.28 -2.76
C GLN A 139 -2.32 14.01 -1.54
N GLU A 140 -2.58 15.30 -1.67
CA GLU A 140 -3.05 16.15 -0.58
C GLU A 140 -4.35 15.63 0.07
N SER A 141 -5.26 15.07 -0.74
CA SER A 141 -6.52 14.48 -0.25
C SER A 141 -6.30 13.31 0.70
N LEU A 142 -5.18 12.57 0.58
CA LEU A 142 -4.83 11.49 1.51
C LEU A 142 -4.47 12.05 2.89
N ILE A 143 -3.68 13.10 2.96
CA ILE A 143 -3.33 13.75 4.22
C ILE A 143 -4.58 14.36 4.88
N LYS A 144 -5.43 15.02 4.09
CA LYS A 144 -6.72 15.52 4.57
C LYS A 144 -7.61 14.39 5.10
N MET A 145 -7.66 13.27 4.40
CA MET A 145 -8.42 12.10 4.85
C MET A 145 -7.95 11.60 6.21
N MET A 146 -6.65 11.45 6.44
CA MET A 146 -6.10 10.99 7.73
C MET A 146 -6.44 11.91 8.90
N SER A 147 -6.77 13.18 8.63
CA SER A 147 -7.14 14.16 9.64
C SER A 147 -8.63 14.27 9.93
N LEU A 148 -9.49 13.47 9.27
CA LEU A 148 -10.97 13.60 9.40
C LEU A 148 -11.52 13.04 10.71
N ASP A 149 -10.85 12.07 11.32
CA ASP A 149 -11.21 11.49 12.60
C ASP A 149 -10.23 11.97 13.69
N GLY A 150 -10.57 11.72 14.98
CA GLY A 150 -9.72 12.05 16.13
C GLY A 150 -10.21 13.24 16.97
N GLY A 151 -11.12 14.06 16.46
CA GLY A 151 -11.77 15.15 17.24
C GLY A 151 -10.90 16.37 17.57
N GLY A 152 -9.62 16.36 17.17
CA GLY A 152 -8.67 17.46 17.35
C GLY A 152 -8.47 18.32 16.11
N SER A 153 -7.46 19.18 16.13
CA SER A 153 -6.98 19.90 14.95
C SER A 153 -6.37 18.92 13.93
N VAL A 154 -6.24 19.35 12.66
CA VAL A 154 -5.57 18.56 11.60
C VAL A 154 -4.22 18.05 12.06
N LYS A 155 -3.42 18.90 12.71
CA LYS A 155 -2.09 18.53 13.22
C LYS A 155 -2.17 17.46 14.29
N GLU A 156 -3.06 17.60 15.27
CA GLU A 156 -3.23 16.63 16.35
C GLU A 156 -3.70 15.27 15.81
N ASN A 157 -4.65 15.27 14.88
CA ASN A 157 -5.17 14.06 14.27
C ASN A 157 -4.09 13.32 13.46
N ILE A 158 -3.24 14.03 12.70
CA ILE A 158 -2.11 13.42 11.98
C ILE A 158 -1.06 12.91 12.95
N LEU A 159 -0.77 13.62 14.03
CA LEU A 159 0.16 13.13 15.06
C LEU A 159 -0.37 11.86 15.75
N ALA A 160 -1.68 11.78 15.97
CA ALA A 160 -2.32 10.64 16.64
C ALA A 160 -2.24 9.33 15.84
N VAL A 161 -1.99 9.37 14.54
CA VAL A 161 -1.80 8.17 13.70
C VAL A 161 -0.33 7.80 13.50
N ASN A 162 0.60 8.48 14.16
CA ASN A 162 2.04 8.22 14.09
C ASN A 162 2.53 8.03 12.64
N LEU A 163 2.33 9.06 11.81
CA LEU A 163 2.66 8.97 10.38
C LEU A 163 4.17 8.79 10.17
N MET A 164 4.54 7.69 9.51
CA MET A 164 5.92 7.33 9.17
C MET A 164 6.10 7.27 7.66
N PRO A 165 6.72 8.27 7.04
CA PRO A 165 7.01 8.24 5.61
C PRO A 165 8.15 7.25 5.31
N VAL A 166 7.96 6.45 4.25
CA VAL A 166 8.94 5.48 3.76
C VAL A 166 9.10 5.65 2.26
N SER A 167 10.34 5.70 1.80
CA SER A 167 10.66 5.71 0.37
C SER A 167 11.01 4.29 -0.09
N ILE A 168 10.37 3.85 -1.17
CA ILE A 168 10.64 2.57 -1.81
C ILE A 168 11.26 2.84 -3.18
N SER A 169 12.39 2.21 -3.46
CA SER A 169 13.02 2.24 -4.78
C SER A 169 13.32 0.83 -5.27
N TYR A 170 13.18 0.65 -6.57
CA TYR A 170 13.57 -0.56 -7.30
C TYR A 170 14.66 -0.17 -8.29
N GLU A 171 15.70 -0.97 -8.41
CA GLU A 171 16.71 -0.78 -9.46
C GLU A 171 16.07 -0.91 -10.83
N PHE A 172 15.27 -1.97 -11.02
CA PHE A 172 14.40 -2.15 -12.18
C PHE A 172 12.94 -2.23 -11.71
N ASP A 173 12.12 -1.32 -12.21
CA ASP A 173 10.69 -1.31 -11.86
C ASP A 173 10.01 -2.59 -12.38
N PRO A 174 9.32 -3.37 -11.52
CA PRO A 174 8.73 -4.65 -11.89
C PRO A 174 7.72 -4.54 -13.05
N ASN A 175 7.13 -3.38 -13.24
CA ASN A 175 6.10 -3.10 -14.23
C ASN A 175 6.47 -1.97 -15.21
N ASP A 176 7.75 -1.74 -15.46
CA ASP A 176 8.27 -0.67 -16.32
C ASP A 176 7.57 -0.62 -17.70
N TYR A 177 7.54 -1.74 -18.42
CA TYR A 177 6.91 -1.85 -19.73
C TYR A 177 5.41 -1.56 -19.68
N LEU A 178 4.68 -2.12 -18.72
CA LEU A 178 3.23 -1.93 -18.61
C LEU A 178 2.88 -0.48 -18.25
N LYS A 179 3.69 0.14 -17.40
CA LYS A 179 3.56 1.55 -17.04
C LYS A 179 3.86 2.46 -18.23
N ALA A 180 4.93 2.21 -18.96
CA ALA A 180 5.27 2.96 -20.16
C ALA A 180 4.17 2.82 -21.23
N ARG A 181 3.65 1.61 -21.44
CA ARG A 181 2.52 1.37 -22.35
C ARG A 181 1.28 2.14 -21.93
N GLU A 182 0.87 2.09 -20.66
CA GLU A 182 -0.28 2.83 -20.15
C GLU A 182 -0.10 4.35 -20.33
N PHE A 183 1.08 4.85 -20.02
CA PHE A 183 1.43 6.27 -20.19
C PHE A 183 1.31 6.71 -21.66
N LEU A 184 1.86 5.93 -22.58
CA LEU A 184 1.78 6.22 -24.01
C LEU A 184 0.35 6.15 -24.55
N LEU A 185 -0.45 5.17 -24.11
CA LEU A 185 -1.85 5.06 -24.52
C LEU A 185 -2.66 6.27 -24.06
N LYS A 186 -2.51 6.68 -22.80
CA LYS A 186 -3.17 7.90 -22.26
C LYS A 186 -2.74 9.19 -22.96
N ARG A 187 -1.48 9.25 -23.40
CA ARG A 187 -0.98 10.41 -24.16
C ARG A 187 -1.56 10.47 -25.56
N ARG A 188 -1.81 9.33 -26.21
CA ARG A 188 -2.40 9.22 -27.55
C ARG A 188 -3.92 9.38 -27.56
N ASP A 189 -4.55 8.86 -26.53
CA ASP A 189 -6.00 8.88 -26.35
C ASP A 189 -6.33 9.31 -24.91
N PRO A 190 -6.74 10.57 -24.68
CA PRO A 190 -7.11 11.09 -23.37
C PRO A 190 -8.29 10.32 -22.73
N ASP A 191 -9.14 9.68 -23.51
CA ASP A 191 -10.28 8.89 -23.04
C ASP A 191 -9.92 7.43 -22.72
N PHE A 192 -8.66 7.05 -22.96
CA PHE A 192 -8.18 5.70 -22.65
C PHE A 192 -8.40 5.36 -21.18
N LYS A 193 -9.12 4.27 -20.94
CA LYS A 193 -9.33 3.69 -19.61
C LYS A 193 -8.83 2.26 -19.59
N LYS A 194 -7.98 1.97 -18.62
CA LYS A 194 -7.57 0.58 -18.39
C LYS A 194 -8.72 -0.26 -17.86
N SER A 195 -8.71 -1.53 -18.17
CA SER A 195 -9.66 -2.51 -17.64
C SER A 195 -9.21 -3.02 -16.27
N LYS A 196 -10.12 -3.65 -15.51
CA LYS A 196 -9.78 -4.33 -14.26
C LYS A 196 -8.77 -5.47 -14.47
N ARG A 197 -8.79 -6.12 -15.65
CA ARG A 197 -7.84 -7.17 -16.01
C ARG A 197 -6.40 -6.65 -16.17
N ASP A 198 -6.23 -5.37 -16.54
CA ASP A 198 -4.89 -4.78 -16.65
C ASP A 198 -4.21 -4.65 -15.28
N ASP A 199 -4.98 -4.42 -14.20
CA ASP A 199 -4.45 -4.43 -12.84
C ASP A 199 -4.03 -5.84 -12.42
N LEU A 200 -4.86 -6.86 -12.68
CA LEU A 200 -4.51 -8.26 -12.40
C LEU A 200 -3.25 -8.67 -13.17
N PHE A 201 -3.19 -8.40 -14.48
CA PHE A 201 -2.03 -8.69 -15.30
C PHE A 201 -0.76 -7.98 -14.80
N SER A 202 -0.90 -6.75 -14.29
CA SER A 202 0.22 -6.05 -13.65
C SER A 202 0.66 -6.70 -12.34
N MET A 203 -0.26 -7.23 -11.54
CA MET A 203 0.06 -7.96 -10.31
C MET A 203 0.85 -9.24 -10.64
N GLU A 204 0.34 -10.03 -11.57
CA GLU A 204 1.01 -11.26 -12.03
C GLU A 204 2.39 -10.96 -12.62
N THR A 205 2.50 -9.97 -13.50
CA THR A 205 3.76 -9.58 -14.11
C THR A 205 4.77 -9.11 -13.08
N GLY A 206 4.34 -8.28 -12.11
CA GLY A 206 5.22 -7.77 -11.05
C GLY A 206 5.79 -8.89 -10.16
N ILE A 207 5.01 -9.96 -9.92
CA ILE A 207 5.44 -11.11 -9.12
C ILE A 207 6.33 -12.06 -9.94
N LEU A 208 6.04 -12.25 -11.22
CA LEU A 208 6.68 -13.29 -12.06
C LEU A 208 7.83 -12.78 -12.92
N LYS A 209 8.05 -11.47 -12.99
CA LYS A 209 9.16 -10.89 -13.77
C LYS A 209 10.48 -11.15 -13.07
N HIS A 210 11.38 -11.78 -13.80
CA HIS A 210 12.76 -12.06 -13.39
C HIS A 210 13.72 -11.12 -14.09
#